data_77ca758a5848d0bc91695598f9d12c96
#
_entry.id   77ca758a5848d0bc91695598f9d12c96
#
_cell.length_a   1.000
_cell.length_b   1.000
_cell.length_c   1.000
_cell.angle_alpha   90.00
_cell.angle_beta   90.00
_cell.angle_gamma   90.00
#
_symmetry.space_group_name_H-M   'P 1'
#
loop_
_entity.id
_entity.type
_entity.pdbx_description
1 polymer ?
#
loop_
_entity_poly.entity_id
_entity_poly.type
_entity_poly.pdbx_seq_one_letter_code
_entity_poly.pdbx_strand_id
1 'polypeptide(L)'
;MIQFLNIRKKILKTIFSIFLIFIFSIDAASPKNNTLKLINDYLEDIRTLQANFSQTNNTGDIMTGVLFLKKPGKIRFSYDPPNNLQIVTKQQAVLIFDPKNSGSGPLTYPMSSTPLGFLIKNDLKSLIGENGEVFELDDFIFLKVRNSQSSLRIEFSKNPLSLSGWEFKNQVGETIKVTLNNIKKNNYISNEIFKTDKDYERIKK
;
A
#
# COMPACT_ATOMS: atom_id res chain seq x y z
N MET A 1 -63.75 25.88 -25.75
CA MET A 1 -63.48 24.71 -24.85
C MET A 1 -62.38 23.78 -25.34
N ILE A 2 -62.23 23.58 -26.64
CA ILE A 2 -61.16 22.66 -27.20
C ILE A 2 -59.73 23.20 -27.09
N GLN A 3 -59.49 24.51 -27.16
CA GLN A 3 -58.16 25.11 -27.06
C GLN A 3 -57.50 24.95 -25.67
N PHE A 4 -58.28 25.04 -24.60
CA PHE A 4 -57.76 24.88 -23.22
C PHE A 4 -57.33 23.44 -22.92
N LEU A 5 -57.93 22.44 -23.55
CA LEU A 5 -57.54 21.04 -23.37
C LEU A 5 -56.15 20.73 -23.98
N ASN A 6 -55.85 21.36 -25.12
CA ASN A 6 -54.55 21.16 -25.81
C ASN A 6 -53.38 21.81 -25.08
N ILE A 7 -53.61 22.95 -24.44
CA ILE A 7 -52.57 23.62 -23.64
C ILE A 7 -52.24 22.80 -22.39
N ARG A 8 -53.24 22.26 -21.68
CA ARG A 8 -53.03 21.39 -20.52
C ARG A 8 -52.25 20.11 -20.88
N LYS A 9 -52.54 19.48 -22.01
CA LYS A 9 -51.81 18.29 -22.48
C LYS A 9 -50.37 18.60 -22.89
N LYS A 10 -50.09 19.78 -23.45
CA LYS A 10 -48.73 20.21 -23.78
C LYS A 10 -47.89 20.48 -22.50
N ILE A 11 -48.47 21.18 -21.52
CA ILE A 11 -47.79 21.50 -20.25
C ILE A 11 -47.52 20.21 -19.48
N LEU A 12 -48.45 19.26 -19.43
CA LEU A 12 -48.28 17.98 -18.74
C LEU A 12 -47.18 17.12 -19.39
N LYS A 13 -47.06 17.11 -20.72
CA LYS A 13 -45.98 16.42 -21.44
C LYS A 13 -44.62 17.07 -21.19
N THR A 14 -44.55 18.39 -21.09
CA THR A 14 -43.30 19.13 -20.82
C THR A 14 -42.83 18.88 -19.40
N ILE A 15 -43.73 18.88 -18.40
CA ILE A 15 -43.41 18.60 -17.00
C ILE A 15 -42.95 17.14 -16.84
N PHE A 16 -43.59 16.19 -17.52
CA PHE A 16 -43.21 14.78 -17.49
C PHE A 16 -41.84 14.53 -18.14
N SER A 17 -41.51 15.26 -19.22
CA SER A 17 -40.21 15.18 -19.89
C SER A 17 -39.10 15.78 -19.02
N ILE A 18 -39.35 16.85 -18.27
CA ILE A 18 -38.39 17.46 -17.35
C ILE A 18 -38.16 16.56 -16.11
N PHE A 19 -39.21 15.91 -15.61
CA PHE A 19 -39.11 14.96 -14.49
C PHE A 19 -38.32 13.70 -14.87
N LEU A 20 -38.42 13.24 -16.12
CA LEU A 20 -37.67 12.07 -16.61
C LEU A 20 -36.17 12.35 -16.76
N ILE A 21 -35.77 13.61 -17.02
CA ILE A 21 -34.37 14.01 -17.13
C ILE A 21 -33.71 14.11 -15.75
N PHE A 22 -34.48 14.37 -14.68
CA PHE A 22 -33.95 14.52 -13.33
C PHE A 22 -33.62 13.20 -12.63
N ILE A 23 -34.11 12.06 -13.15
CA ILE A 23 -33.88 10.73 -12.56
C ILE A 23 -32.52 10.10 -13.01
N PHE A 24 -31.86 10.67 -14.03
CA PHE A 24 -30.62 10.11 -14.59
C PHE A 24 -29.32 10.73 -14.08
N SER A 25 -29.36 11.58 -13.05
CA SER A 25 -28.15 12.08 -12.38
C SER A 25 -27.86 11.29 -11.10
N ILE A 26 -27.92 9.96 -11.17
CA ILE A 26 -27.24 9.13 -10.19
C ILE A 26 -25.79 9.12 -10.67
N ASP A 27 -24.93 9.95 -10.08
CA ASP A 27 -23.51 9.80 -10.14
C ASP A 27 -23.18 8.39 -9.60
N ALA A 28 -23.15 7.42 -10.47
CA ALA A 28 -22.58 6.12 -10.15
C ALA A 28 -21.10 6.36 -9.90
N ALA A 29 -20.74 6.51 -8.63
CA ALA A 29 -19.34 6.59 -8.23
C ALA A 29 -18.60 5.45 -8.94
N SER A 30 -17.59 5.81 -9.74
CA SER A 30 -16.85 4.83 -10.53
C SER A 30 -16.36 3.72 -9.60
N PRO A 31 -16.58 2.44 -9.92
CA PRO A 31 -16.14 1.32 -9.06
C PRO A 31 -14.65 1.44 -8.65
N LYS A 32 -13.82 2.01 -9.49
CA LYS A 32 -12.41 2.33 -9.20
C LYS A 32 -12.25 3.25 -7.97
N ASN A 33 -13.09 4.26 -7.79
CA ASN A 33 -13.01 5.19 -6.67
C ASN A 33 -13.41 4.53 -5.35
N ASN A 34 -14.38 3.61 -5.37
CA ASN A 34 -14.79 2.87 -4.18
C ASN A 34 -13.69 1.91 -3.72
N THR A 35 -13.07 1.18 -4.63
CA THR A 35 -11.97 0.25 -4.31
C THR A 35 -10.76 1.00 -3.76
N LEU A 36 -10.40 2.14 -4.34
CA LEU A 36 -9.33 2.99 -3.81
C LEU A 36 -9.62 3.49 -2.40
N LYS A 37 -10.87 3.90 -2.16
CA LYS A 37 -11.28 4.33 -0.82
C LYS A 37 -11.15 3.20 0.19
N LEU A 38 -11.62 2.00 -0.12
CA LEU A 38 -11.51 0.82 0.74
C LEU A 38 -10.05 0.49 1.09
N ILE A 39 -9.15 0.52 0.10
CA ILE A 39 -7.72 0.29 0.31
C ILE A 39 -7.13 1.39 1.20
N ASN A 40 -7.48 2.65 0.94
CA ASN A 40 -6.99 3.78 1.74
C ASN A 40 -7.42 3.65 3.20
N ASP A 41 -8.71 3.42 3.44
CA ASP A 41 -9.28 3.24 4.78
C ASP A 41 -8.60 2.05 5.50
N TYR A 42 -8.35 0.94 4.79
CA TYR A 42 -7.62 -0.22 5.33
C TYR A 42 -6.18 0.15 5.74
N LEU A 43 -5.45 0.87 4.88
CA LEU A 43 -4.08 1.27 5.17
C LEU A 43 -4.01 2.32 6.31
N GLU A 44 -4.97 3.23 6.38
CA GLU A 44 -5.06 4.23 7.46
C GLU A 44 -5.38 3.59 8.81
N ASP A 45 -6.21 2.55 8.84
CA ASP A 45 -6.54 1.80 10.07
C ASP A 45 -5.31 1.12 10.68
N ILE A 46 -4.30 0.80 9.89
CA ILE A 46 -3.07 0.16 10.38
C ILE A 46 -2.25 1.17 11.20
N ARG A 47 -2.21 0.98 12.52
CA ARG A 47 -1.29 1.67 13.44
C ARG A 47 -0.03 0.85 13.67
N THR A 48 -0.21 -0.45 13.85
CA THR A 48 0.86 -1.44 13.93
C THR A 48 0.53 -2.65 13.08
N LEU A 49 1.56 -3.31 12.54
CA LEU A 49 1.42 -4.56 11.82
C LEU A 49 2.62 -5.45 12.11
N GLN A 50 2.35 -6.70 12.40
CA GLN A 50 3.33 -7.77 12.43
C GLN A 50 2.90 -8.83 11.44
N ALA A 51 3.82 -9.33 10.62
CA ALA A 51 3.57 -10.40 9.67
C ALA A 51 4.81 -11.24 9.44
N ASN A 52 4.64 -12.50 9.14
CA ASN A 52 5.70 -13.28 8.52
C ASN A 52 5.78 -12.88 7.05
N PHE A 53 6.98 -12.82 6.48
CA PHE A 53 7.16 -12.54 5.06
C PHE A 53 8.03 -13.58 4.38
N SER A 54 7.79 -13.74 3.08
CA SER A 54 8.66 -14.42 2.15
C SER A 54 9.03 -13.45 1.03
N GLN A 55 10.31 -13.28 0.78
CA GLN A 55 10.84 -12.44 -0.29
C GLN A 55 11.49 -13.31 -1.35
N THR A 56 11.14 -13.09 -2.61
CA THR A 56 11.73 -13.78 -3.77
C THR A 56 12.36 -12.74 -4.69
N ASN A 57 13.54 -13.03 -5.22
CA ASN A 57 14.24 -12.22 -6.22
C ASN A 57 14.09 -12.82 -7.65
N ASN A 58 14.75 -12.20 -8.63
CA ASN A 58 14.74 -12.68 -10.04
C ASN A 58 15.34 -14.08 -10.22
N THR A 59 16.27 -14.48 -9.37
CA THR A 59 16.94 -15.79 -9.44
C THR A 59 16.11 -16.90 -8.82
N GLY A 60 15.00 -16.53 -8.16
CA GLY A 60 14.13 -17.46 -7.47
C GLY A 60 14.59 -17.77 -6.04
N ASP A 61 15.63 -17.09 -5.55
CA ASP A 61 16.07 -17.24 -4.15
C ASP A 61 14.98 -16.74 -3.21
N ILE A 62 14.69 -17.52 -2.19
CA ILE A 62 13.67 -17.21 -1.19
C ILE A 62 14.34 -16.90 0.14
N MET A 63 14.00 -15.74 0.70
CA MET A 63 14.35 -15.35 2.05
C MET A 63 13.08 -15.13 2.86
N THR A 64 13.07 -15.59 4.10
CA THR A 64 11.93 -15.44 5.02
C THR A 64 12.29 -14.58 6.21
N GLY A 65 11.29 -14.18 6.99
CA GLY A 65 11.50 -13.43 8.21
C GLY A 65 10.20 -12.82 8.76
N VAL A 66 10.39 -11.85 9.65
CA VAL A 66 9.28 -11.14 10.30
C VAL A 66 9.36 -9.65 9.97
N LEU A 67 8.23 -9.11 9.52
CA LEU A 67 7.99 -7.68 9.34
C LEU A 67 7.31 -7.11 10.57
N PHE A 68 7.86 -6.01 11.08
CA PHE A 68 7.22 -5.14 12.07
C PHE A 68 7.04 -3.75 11.49
N LEU A 69 5.85 -3.20 11.64
CA LEU A 69 5.49 -1.83 11.27
C LEU A 69 4.82 -1.16 12.45
N LYS A 70 5.19 0.08 12.72
CA LYS A 70 4.52 0.96 13.68
C LYS A 70 4.49 2.38 13.13
N LYS A 71 3.32 2.86 12.82
CA LYS A 71 3.16 4.25 12.37
C LYS A 71 3.33 5.24 13.51
N PRO A 72 3.86 6.43 13.21
CA PRO A 72 4.44 6.82 11.94
C PRO A 72 5.88 6.31 11.74
N GLY A 73 6.20 5.92 10.53
CA GLY A 73 7.59 5.85 10.01
C GLY A 73 8.49 4.71 10.49
N LYS A 74 8.01 3.78 11.33
CA LYS A 74 8.84 2.69 11.85
C LYS A 74 8.55 1.40 11.12
N ILE A 75 9.56 0.86 10.44
CA ILE A 75 9.53 -0.46 9.80
C ILE A 75 10.79 -1.22 10.22
N ARG A 76 10.65 -2.51 10.47
CA ARG A 76 11.76 -3.45 10.60
C ARG A 76 11.42 -4.73 9.85
N PHE A 77 12.35 -5.18 9.01
CA PHE A 77 12.41 -6.54 8.50
C PHE A 77 13.54 -7.26 9.23
N SER A 78 13.23 -8.39 9.82
CA SER A 78 14.21 -9.28 10.44
C SER A 78 14.21 -10.58 9.66
N TYR A 79 15.25 -10.82 8.88
CA TYR A 79 15.38 -12.02 8.06
C TYR A 79 15.88 -13.19 8.89
N ASP A 80 15.38 -14.37 8.59
CA ASP A 80 15.77 -15.62 9.23
C ASP A 80 17.19 -16.05 8.82
N PRO A 81 17.84 -16.93 9.62
CA PRO A 81 19.07 -17.62 9.20
C PRO A 81 18.90 -18.33 7.84
N PRO A 82 19.96 -18.43 7.03
CA PRO A 82 21.33 -18.01 7.31
C PRO A 82 21.60 -16.54 7.02
N ASN A 83 20.62 -15.78 6.52
CA ASN A 83 20.82 -14.41 6.07
C ASN A 83 21.02 -13.44 7.24
N ASN A 84 20.20 -13.53 8.29
CA ASN A 84 20.22 -12.66 9.48
C ASN A 84 20.26 -11.16 9.15
N LEU A 85 19.83 -10.79 7.93
CA LEU A 85 19.75 -9.43 7.44
C LEU A 85 18.71 -8.64 8.24
N GLN A 86 18.95 -7.38 8.49
CA GLN A 86 17.99 -6.50 9.13
C GLN A 86 17.83 -5.22 8.33
N ILE A 87 16.59 -4.85 8.02
CA ILE A 87 16.25 -3.58 7.40
C ILE A 87 15.45 -2.78 8.41
N VAL A 88 15.89 -1.57 8.73
CA VAL A 88 15.25 -0.71 9.71
C VAL A 88 15.09 0.69 9.15
N THR A 89 13.92 1.30 9.33
CA THR A 89 13.74 2.71 8.99
C THR A 89 14.15 3.61 10.15
N LYS A 90 14.88 4.67 9.85
CA LYS A 90 15.26 5.70 10.82
C LYS A 90 15.14 7.09 10.18
N GLN A 91 14.24 7.93 10.70
CA GLN A 91 13.92 9.21 10.09
C GLN A 91 13.42 9.00 8.64
N GLN A 92 14.12 9.57 7.65
CA GLN A 92 13.79 9.42 6.22
C GLN A 92 14.76 8.50 5.48
N ALA A 93 15.43 7.60 6.21
CA ALA A 93 16.37 6.65 5.67
C ALA A 93 15.96 5.21 5.97
N VAL A 94 16.40 4.32 5.10
CA VAL A 94 16.37 2.86 5.26
C VAL A 94 17.80 2.40 5.51
N LEU A 95 18.01 1.75 6.64
CA LEU A 95 19.29 1.18 7.05
C LEU A 95 19.25 -0.33 6.84
N ILE A 96 20.24 -0.87 6.14
CA ILE A 96 20.38 -2.31 5.90
C ILE A 96 21.63 -2.80 6.64
N PHE A 97 21.42 -3.65 7.63
CA PHE A 97 22.46 -4.31 8.39
C PHE A 97 22.66 -5.72 7.84
N ASP A 98 23.77 -5.94 7.15
CA ASP A 98 24.16 -7.25 6.64
C ASP A 98 25.29 -7.79 7.52
N PRO A 99 25.10 -8.94 8.21
CA PRO A 99 26.16 -9.54 9.02
C PRO A 99 27.42 -9.88 8.24
N LYS A 100 27.30 -10.13 6.93
CA LYS A 100 28.45 -10.40 6.04
C LYS A 100 29.32 -9.16 5.81
N ASN A 101 28.78 -7.95 6.03
CA ASN A 101 29.43 -6.67 5.85
C ASN A 101 29.57 -5.89 7.18
N SER A 102 29.66 -6.57 8.31
CA SER A 102 29.60 -5.97 9.65
C SER A 102 30.68 -4.92 9.92
N GLY A 103 31.82 -4.98 9.24
CA GLY A 103 32.94 -4.02 9.40
C GLY A 103 32.69 -2.64 8.78
N SER A 104 31.76 -2.51 7.84
CA SER A 104 31.49 -1.26 7.07
C SER A 104 30.30 -0.44 7.58
N GLY A 105 29.61 -0.92 8.60
CA GLY A 105 28.36 -0.33 9.07
C GLY A 105 27.19 -0.58 8.11
N PRO A 106 25.97 -0.05 8.40
CA PRO A 106 24.80 -0.28 7.58
C PRO A 106 24.87 0.45 6.24
N LEU A 107 24.40 -0.20 5.18
CA LEU A 107 24.05 0.49 3.94
C LEU A 107 22.87 1.41 4.20
N THR A 108 22.91 2.63 3.68
CA THR A 108 21.89 3.65 3.94
C THR A 108 21.31 4.15 2.64
N TYR A 109 19.99 4.09 2.51
CA TYR A 109 19.25 4.57 1.35
C TYR A 109 18.19 5.60 1.78
N PRO A 110 17.92 6.63 0.97
CA PRO A 110 16.76 7.48 1.19
C PRO A 110 15.46 6.66 1.14
N MET A 111 14.49 6.94 2.01
CA MET A 111 13.17 6.30 1.99
C MET A 111 12.48 6.46 0.64
N SER A 112 12.66 7.61 -0.01
CA SER A 112 12.08 7.92 -1.32
C SER A 112 12.56 7.03 -2.45
N SER A 113 13.73 6.39 -2.31
CA SER A 113 14.27 5.44 -3.29
C SER A 113 13.82 4.00 -3.05
N THR A 114 12.97 3.77 -2.06
CA THR A 114 12.48 2.44 -1.70
C THR A 114 10.96 2.33 -1.88
N PRO A 115 10.41 1.13 -2.13
CA PRO A 115 8.97 0.94 -2.20
C PRO A 115 8.26 1.07 -0.85
N LEU A 116 8.98 1.16 0.28
CA LEU A 116 8.41 1.07 1.62
C LEU A 116 7.55 2.27 2.01
N GLY A 117 7.60 3.36 1.23
CA GLY A 117 6.85 4.57 1.50
C GLY A 117 5.33 4.35 1.62
N PHE A 118 4.76 3.39 0.87
CA PHE A 118 3.32 3.11 0.92
C PHE A 118 2.86 2.52 2.28
N LEU A 119 3.76 1.85 2.99
CA LEU A 119 3.44 1.26 4.29
C LEU A 119 3.34 2.31 5.41
N ILE A 120 4.01 3.44 5.27
CA ILE A 120 4.13 4.43 6.34
C ILE A 120 3.45 5.76 6.06
N LYS A 121 3.20 6.09 4.80
CA LYS A 121 2.46 7.28 4.40
C LYS A 121 0.97 6.96 4.36
N ASN A 122 0.16 7.85 4.94
CA ASN A 122 -1.30 7.75 4.89
C ASN A 122 -1.87 8.48 3.65
N ASP A 123 -1.12 8.51 2.56
CA ASP A 123 -1.52 9.22 1.35
C ASP A 123 -1.34 8.31 0.13
N LEU A 124 -2.33 7.45 -0.05
CA LEU A 124 -2.41 6.55 -1.19
C LEU A 124 -2.55 7.35 -2.50
N LYS A 125 -3.26 8.48 -2.47
CA LYS A 125 -3.44 9.32 -3.67
C LYS A 125 -2.11 9.88 -4.17
N SER A 126 -1.26 10.36 -3.26
CA SER A 126 0.08 10.85 -3.60
C SER A 126 0.99 9.72 -4.13
N LEU A 127 0.82 8.51 -3.61
CA LEU A 127 1.57 7.34 -4.09
C LEU A 127 1.15 6.93 -5.50
N ILE A 128 -0.16 6.90 -5.75
CA ILE A 128 -0.74 6.44 -7.01
C ILE A 128 -0.52 7.47 -8.12
N GLY A 129 -0.63 8.77 -7.77
CA GLY A 129 -0.62 9.85 -8.75
C GLY A 129 -1.65 9.65 -9.85
N GLU A 130 -1.45 10.29 -10.99
CA GLU A 130 -2.31 10.14 -12.17
C GLU A 130 -2.09 8.80 -12.90
N ASN A 131 -0.95 8.15 -12.69
CA ASN A 131 -0.50 6.94 -13.41
C ASN A 131 -0.80 5.64 -12.65
N GLY A 132 -1.56 5.71 -11.56
CA GLY A 132 -1.93 4.51 -10.80
C GLY A 132 -3.09 3.75 -11.43
N GLU A 133 -2.92 2.44 -11.53
CA GLU A 133 -3.92 1.51 -12.02
C GLU A 133 -4.44 0.66 -10.85
N VAL A 134 -5.77 0.51 -10.76
CA VAL A 134 -6.41 -0.45 -9.87
C VAL A 134 -7.12 -1.47 -10.74
N PHE A 135 -6.88 -2.73 -10.48
CA PHE A 135 -7.59 -3.82 -11.15
C PHE A 135 -7.86 -4.95 -10.17
N GLU A 136 -8.91 -5.69 -10.44
CA GLU A 136 -9.36 -6.79 -9.63
C GLU A 136 -9.29 -8.08 -10.45
N LEU A 137 -8.79 -9.12 -9.84
CA LEU A 137 -8.73 -10.45 -10.43
C LEU A 137 -9.05 -11.47 -9.33
N ASP A 138 -10.07 -12.28 -9.53
CA ASP A 138 -10.55 -13.28 -8.58
C ASP A 138 -10.73 -12.68 -7.16
N ASP A 139 -10.07 -13.24 -6.18
CA ASP A 139 -10.11 -12.84 -4.77
C ASP A 139 -9.11 -11.74 -4.41
N PHE A 140 -8.46 -11.11 -5.39
CA PHE A 140 -7.42 -10.13 -5.17
C PHE A 140 -7.74 -8.77 -5.79
N ILE A 141 -7.18 -7.73 -5.17
CA ILE A 141 -7.11 -6.36 -5.69
C ILE A 141 -5.64 -6.02 -5.88
N PHE A 142 -5.31 -5.47 -7.03
CA PHE A 142 -3.97 -5.02 -7.35
C PHE A 142 -3.97 -3.51 -7.55
N LEU A 143 -3.02 -2.88 -6.89
CA LEU A 143 -2.70 -1.48 -7.08
C LEU A 143 -1.32 -1.39 -7.74
N LYS A 144 -1.26 -0.82 -8.93
CA LYS A 144 -0.03 -0.70 -9.70
C LYS A 144 0.34 0.76 -9.89
N VAL A 145 1.57 1.07 -9.54
CA VAL A 145 2.16 2.40 -9.69
C VAL A 145 3.40 2.26 -10.56
N ARG A 146 3.53 3.11 -11.56
CA ARG A 146 4.71 3.15 -12.44
C ARG A 146 5.24 4.56 -12.55
N ASN A 147 6.55 4.67 -12.58
CA ASN A 147 7.24 5.87 -13.03
C ASN A 147 8.29 5.46 -14.09
N SER A 148 9.05 6.41 -14.60
CA SER A 148 10.10 6.14 -15.63
C SER A 148 11.20 5.19 -15.15
N GLN A 149 11.31 4.95 -13.86
CA GLN A 149 12.46 4.28 -13.24
C GLN A 149 12.09 2.98 -12.52
N SER A 150 10.82 2.79 -12.15
CA SER A 150 10.41 1.63 -11.37
C SER A 150 8.92 1.34 -11.50
N SER A 151 8.52 0.14 -11.14
CA SER A 151 7.12 -0.20 -10.95
C SER A 151 6.92 -0.87 -9.60
N LEU A 152 5.81 -0.52 -8.95
CA LEU A 152 5.34 -1.12 -7.70
C LEU A 152 3.94 -1.68 -7.94
N ARG A 153 3.73 -2.97 -7.63
CA ARG A 153 2.43 -3.60 -7.59
C ARG A 153 2.15 -4.04 -6.16
N ILE A 154 1.10 -3.52 -5.56
CA ILE A 154 0.65 -3.89 -4.22
C ILE A 154 -0.55 -4.81 -4.38
N GLU A 155 -0.59 -5.88 -3.60
CA GLU A 155 -1.60 -6.93 -3.65
C GLU A 155 -2.38 -6.99 -2.34
N PHE A 156 -3.71 -7.02 -2.45
CA PHE A 156 -4.63 -7.19 -1.33
C PHE A 156 -5.55 -8.37 -1.61
N SER A 157 -5.83 -9.21 -0.60
CA SER A 157 -6.98 -10.11 -0.64
C SER A 157 -8.27 -9.32 -0.44
N LYS A 158 -9.39 -9.80 -1.01
CA LYS A 158 -10.70 -9.13 -0.90
C LYS A 158 -11.48 -9.51 0.36
N ASN A 159 -11.48 -10.78 0.71
CA ASN A 159 -12.35 -11.35 1.74
C ASN A 159 -11.57 -12.19 2.76
N PRO A 160 -11.20 -11.62 3.92
CA PRO A 160 -11.30 -10.20 4.29
C PRO A 160 -10.28 -9.33 3.54
N LEU A 161 -10.56 -8.02 3.41
CA LEU A 161 -9.58 -7.10 2.83
C LEU A 161 -8.31 -7.09 3.68
N SER A 162 -7.20 -7.49 3.09
CA SER A 162 -5.90 -7.58 3.77
C SER A 162 -4.75 -7.39 2.79
N LEU A 163 -3.69 -6.72 3.22
CA LEU A 163 -2.46 -6.61 2.45
C LEU A 163 -1.82 -7.99 2.31
N SER A 164 -1.70 -8.51 1.09
CA SER A 164 -1.10 -9.83 0.82
C SER A 164 0.38 -9.75 0.46
N GLY A 165 0.83 -8.59 -0.04
CA GLY A 165 2.22 -8.40 -0.42
C GLY A 165 2.41 -7.30 -1.45
N TRP A 166 3.60 -7.29 -2.03
CA TRP A 166 3.93 -6.37 -3.13
C TRP A 166 5.06 -6.91 -3.98
N GLU A 167 5.16 -6.36 -5.18
CA GLU A 167 6.24 -6.58 -6.11
C GLU A 167 6.82 -5.24 -6.54
N PHE A 168 8.12 -5.11 -6.44
CA PHE A 168 8.86 -3.93 -6.87
C PHE A 168 9.85 -4.31 -7.96
N LYS A 169 9.86 -3.57 -9.07
CA LYS A 169 10.81 -3.72 -10.15
C LYS A 169 11.57 -2.42 -10.34
N ASN A 170 12.90 -2.48 -10.26
CA ASN A 170 13.78 -1.32 -10.46
C ASN A 170 14.12 -1.12 -11.96
N GLN A 171 14.90 -0.06 -12.26
CA GLN A 171 15.32 0.30 -13.62
C GLN A 171 16.14 -0.76 -14.33
N VAL A 172 16.98 -1.48 -13.60
CA VAL A 172 17.85 -2.52 -14.17
C VAL A 172 17.14 -3.86 -14.34
N GLY A 173 15.84 -3.89 -14.08
CA GLY A 173 14.99 -5.06 -14.27
C GLY A 173 15.00 -6.06 -13.11
N GLU A 174 15.67 -5.74 -12.00
CA GLU A 174 15.58 -6.56 -10.79
C GLU A 174 14.18 -6.47 -10.18
N THR A 175 13.60 -7.61 -9.89
CA THR A 175 12.29 -7.74 -9.28
C THR A 175 12.44 -8.35 -7.90
N ILE A 176 11.81 -7.72 -6.92
CA ILE A 176 11.66 -8.21 -5.55
C ILE A 176 10.17 -8.38 -5.30
N LYS A 177 9.76 -9.60 -5.00
CA LYS A 177 8.40 -9.92 -4.58
C LYS A 177 8.39 -10.25 -3.09
N VAL A 178 7.51 -9.61 -2.34
CA VAL A 178 7.28 -9.89 -0.91
C VAL A 178 5.85 -10.38 -0.75
N THR A 179 5.68 -11.53 -0.10
CA THR A 179 4.38 -12.09 0.28
C THR A 179 4.27 -12.09 1.79
N LEU A 180 3.12 -11.69 2.32
CA LEU A 180 2.85 -11.60 3.76
C LEU A 180 1.90 -12.71 4.20
N ASN A 181 2.18 -13.28 5.37
CA ASN A 181 1.38 -14.29 6.02
C ASN A 181 1.24 -13.99 7.52
N ASN A 182 0.23 -14.56 8.18
CA ASN A 182 0.01 -14.43 9.62
C ASN A 182 -0.03 -12.97 10.09
N ILE A 183 -0.74 -12.15 9.37
CA ILE A 183 -0.83 -10.71 9.61
C ILE A 183 -1.61 -10.43 10.90
N LYS A 184 -1.00 -9.68 11.81
CA LYS A 184 -1.59 -9.18 13.05
C LYS A 184 -1.57 -7.67 13.02
N LYS A 185 -2.75 -7.03 13.01
CA LYS A 185 -2.90 -5.57 13.00
C LYS A 185 -3.22 -5.05 14.40
N ASN A 186 -2.76 -3.85 14.68
CA ASN A 186 -3.14 -3.02 15.81
C ASN A 186 -2.85 -3.64 17.19
N ASN A 187 -1.96 -4.64 17.24
CA ASN A 187 -1.43 -5.18 18.48
C ASN A 187 -0.29 -4.28 19.01
N TYR A 188 -0.04 -4.37 20.33
CA TYR A 188 1.08 -3.66 20.92
C TYR A 188 2.41 -4.14 20.34
N ILE A 189 3.24 -3.20 19.87
CA ILE A 189 4.62 -3.43 19.43
C ILE A 189 5.52 -2.46 20.20
N SER A 190 6.50 -3.00 20.93
CA SER A 190 7.47 -2.20 21.67
C SER A 190 8.34 -1.36 20.73
N ASN A 191 8.70 -0.15 21.14
CA ASN A 191 9.63 0.68 20.40
C ASN A 191 11.05 0.10 20.36
N GLU A 192 11.39 -0.77 21.30
CA GLU A 192 12.70 -1.44 21.38
C GLU A 192 12.98 -2.27 20.11
N ILE A 193 11.93 -2.87 19.52
CA ILE A 193 12.06 -3.65 18.29
C ILE A 193 12.71 -2.83 17.15
N PHE A 194 12.50 -1.52 17.13
CA PHE A 194 12.98 -0.64 16.05
C PHE A 194 14.33 0.02 16.37
N LYS A 195 14.93 -0.26 17.52
CA LYS A 195 16.27 0.24 17.84
C LYS A 195 17.33 -0.53 17.04
N THR A 196 18.36 0.18 16.65
CA THR A 196 19.58 -0.37 16.04
C THR A 196 20.64 -0.55 17.10
N ASP A 197 21.66 -1.36 16.86
CA ASP A 197 22.76 -1.60 17.83
C ASP A 197 23.42 -0.29 18.28
N LYS A 198 23.52 0.70 17.37
CA LYS A 198 24.04 2.04 17.72
C LYS A 198 23.12 2.79 18.70
N ASP A 199 21.83 2.53 18.70
CA ASP A 199 20.91 3.14 19.66
C ASP A 199 21.07 2.48 21.05
N TYR A 200 21.39 1.19 21.09
CA TYR A 200 21.73 0.48 22.34
C TYR A 200 23.04 0.99 22.97
N GLU A 201 24.07 1.27 22.18
CA GLU A 201 25.32 1.83 22.67
C GLU A 201 25.18 3.23 23.25
N ARG A 202 24.25 4.06 22.73
CA ARG A 202 23.96 5.40 23.26
C ARG A 202 23.25 5.39 24.62
N ILE A 203 22.47 4.35 24.89
CA ILE A 203 21.72 4.22 26.15
C ILE A 203 22.64 3.70 27.27
N LYS A 204 23.75 3.04 26.93
CA LYS A 204 24.73 2.52 27.90
C LYS A 204 25.74 3.56 28.36
N LYS A 205 25.80 4.75 27.75
CA LYS A 205 26.60 5.90 28.17
C LYS A 205 25.78 6.88 29.00
#